data_99e33e835fd8c8f0ed94310c0dedff65
#
_entry.id   99e33e835fd8c8f0ed94310c0dedff65
#
_cell.length_a   1.000
_cell.length_b   1.000
_cell.length_c   1.000
_cell.angle_alpha   90.00
_cell.angle_beta   90.00
_cell.angle_gamma   90.00
#
_symmetry.space_group_name_H-M   'P 1'
#
loop_
_entity.id
_entity.type
_entity.pdbx_description
1 polymer ?
#
loop_
_entity_poly.entity_id
_entity_poly.type
_entity_poly.pdbx_seq_one_letter_code
_entity_poly.pdbx_strand_id
1 'polypeptide(L)'
;MARKIVVTSGKGGVGKTTVTANLGVQLAKRGERVIVCDLDFGLNNVDVVLGVEHRAVYDVVDVVEGRCRPKQALIRHPQYPTLYVLASNRLSERYVSPQAVRLVLDSLAPQFDYLLIDSPAGIEEGFHRAVSSAEEALVVTTSHISALRDADRVSTMLNSYRLKRTGLVVNMVRKDLIRRGEVLSPEEISSALRLPLVAVLPEEDRVLLHNVAERSRAFRILAQMLSCENFGNGKWKTGRKMR
;
A
#
# COMPACT_ATOMS: atom_id res chain seq x y z
N MET A 1 1.29 19.44 1.91
CA MET A 1 1.93 18.52 0.94
C MET A 1 1.31 17.16 1.10
N ALA A 2 1.10 16.44 0.00
CA ALA A 2 0.57 15.07 0.04
C ALA A 2 1.47 14.15 0.88
N ARG A 3 0.86 13.21 1.59
CA ARG A 3 1.58 12.11 2.25
C ARG A 3 1.89 11.03 1.22
N LYS A 4 3.17 10.73 1.01
CA LYS A 4 3.65 9.69 0.09
C LYS A 4 3.95 8.43 0.90
N ILE A 5 3.09 7.42 0.76
CA ILE A 5 3.13 6.18 1.55
C ILE A 5 3.38 5.00 0.61
N VAL A 6 4.50 4.31 0.78
CA VAL A 6 4.73 3.04 0.10
C VAL A 6 4.08 1.90 0.88
N VAL A 7 3.33 1.06 0.17
CA VAL A 7 2.83 -0.21 0.69
C VAL A 7 3.73 -1.31 0.13
N THR A 8 4.39 -2.03 1.01
CA THR A 8 5.42 -3.00 0.63
C THR A 8 5.30 -4.30 1.40
N SER A 9 5.94 -5.35 0.90
CA SER A 9 5.96 -6.66 1.55
C SER A 9 7.20 -7.45 1.11
N GLY A 10 7.69 -8.33 1.98
CA GLY A 10 8.80 -9.21 1.65
C GLY A 10 8.41 -10.39 0.76
N LYS A 11 7.11 -10.73 0.67
CA LYS A 11 6.61 -11.90 -0.05
C LYS A 11 5.43 -11.55 -0.95
N GLY A 12 5.36 -12.19 -2.11
CA GLY A 12 4.17 -12.15 -2.98
C GLY A 12 2.96 -12.83 -2.33
N GLY A 13 1.76 -12.40 -2.71
CA GLY A 13 0.52 -13.04 -2.26
C GLY A 13 0.04 -12.64 -0.86
N VAL A 14 0.73 -11.76 -0.11
CA VAL A 14 0.25 -11.28 1.21
C VAL A 14 -0.86 -10.23 1.12
N GLY A 15 -1.28 -9.87 -0.10
CA GLY A 15 -2.40 -8.93 -0.34
C GLY A 15 -2.00 -7.46 -0.35
N LYS A 16 -0.76 -7.13 -0.64
CA LYS A 16 -0.24 -5.77 -0.71
C LYS A 16 -1.08 -4.86 -1.63
N THR A 17 -1.25 -5.22 -2.90
CA THR A 17 -2.06 -4.48 -3.87
C THR A 17 -3.52 -4.33 -3.42
N THR A 18 -4.11 -5.38 -2.85
CA THR A 18 -5.45 -5.35 -2.26
C THR A 18 -5.54 -4.34 -1.11
N VAL A 19 -4.53 -4.32 -0.23
CA VAL A 19 -4.46 -3.35 0.87
C VAL A 19 -4.34 -1.93 0.31
N THR A 20 -3.47 -1.71 -0.66
CA THR A 20 -3.25 -0.40 -1.28
C THR A 20 -4.54 0.14 -1.94
N ALA A 21 -5.19 -0.68 -2.75
CA ALA A 21 -6.43 -0.32 -3.45
C ALA A 21 -7.58 -0.01 -2.48
N ASN A 22 -7.82 -0.90 -1.50
CA ASN A 22 -8.88 -0.70 -0.50
C ASN A 22 -8.62 0.52 0.38
N LEU A 23 -7.37 0.77 0.78
CA LEU A 23 -7.00 1.97 1.50
C LEU A 23 -7.30 3.22 0.67
N GLY A 24 -6.94 3.23 -0.61
CA GLY A 24 -7.25 4.33 -1.54
C GLY A 24 -8.75 4.63 -1.62
N VAL A 25 -9.57 3.59 -1.76
CA VAL A 25 -11.03 3.70 -1.77
C VAL A 25 -11.56 4.27 -0.46
N GLN A 26 -11.09 3.79 0.70
CA GLN A 26 -11.57 4.28 2.00
C GLN A 26 -11.16 5.74 2.27
N LEU A 27 -9.97 6.16 1.85
CA LEU A 27 -9.54 7.56 1.94
C LEU A 27 -10.39 8.45 1.01
N ALA A 28 -10.63 8.02 -0.23
CA ALA A 28 -11.49 8.74 -1.16
C ALA A 28 -12.93 8.88 -0.65
N LYS A 29 -13.50 7.84 -0.01
CA LYS A 29 -14.82 7.90 0.65
C LYS A 29 -14.87 8.90 1.81
N ARG A 30 -13.74 9.31 2.34
CA ARG A 30 -13.61 10.36 3.36
C ARG A 30 -13.46 11.76 2.76
N GLY A 31 -13.46 11.87 1.42
CA GLY A 31 -13.29 13.13 0.70
C GLY A 31 -11.84 13.48 0.39
N GLU A 32 -10.89 12.65 0.78
CA GLU A 32 -9.48 12.87 0.50
C GLU A 32 -9.18 12.68 -1.00
N ARG A 33 -8.27 13.48 -1.54
CA ARG A 33 -7.78 13.34 -2.92
C ARG A 33 -6.60 12.38 -2.93
N VAL A 34 -6.78 11.23 -3.57
CA VAL A 34 -5.86 10.11 -3.50
C VAL A 34 -5.37 9.69 -4.88
N ILE A 35 -4.08 9.47 -5.02
CA ILE A 35 -3.52 8.68 -6.13
C ILE A 35 -3.08 7.33 -5.58
N VAL A 36 -3.46 6.26 -6.27
CA VAL A 36 -2.84 4.93 -6.13
C VAL A 36 -1.92 4.74 -7.33
N CYS A 37 -0.62 4.63 -7.06
CA CYS A 37 0.43 4.46 -8.06
C CYS A 37 0.93 3.01 -8.03
N ASP A 38 0.83 2.33 -9.15
CA ASP A 38 1.41 0.99 -9.33
C ASP A 38 2.87 1.13 -9.78
N LEU A 39 3.81 0.61 -8.98
CA LEU A 39 5.23 0.51 -9.35
C LEU A 39 5.71 -0.95 -9.44
N ASP A 40 4.78 -1.91 -9.48
CA ASP A 40 5.05 -3.32 -9.76
C ASP A 40 5.05 -3.54 -11.29
N PHE A 41 6.13 -3.09 -11.93
CA PHE A 41 6.30 -3.22 -13.38
C PHE A 41 6.35 -4.69 -13.78
N GLY A 42 5.49 -5.06 -14.71
CA GLY A 42 5.36 -6.44 -15.20
C GLY A 42 4.12 -7.16 -14.68
N LEU A 43 3.72 -7.00 -13.42
CA LEU A 43 2.47 -7.60 -12.92
C LEU A 43 1.27 -6.66 -13.06
N ASN A 44 1.44 -5.37 -12.82
CA ASN A 44 0.44 -4.31 -13.01
C ASN A 44 -0.98 -4.74 -12.62
N ASN A 45 -1.29 -4.70 -11.34
CA ASN A 45 -2.54 -5.25 -10.81
C ASN A 45 -3.45 -4.20 -10.17
N VAL A 46 -2.97 -3.00 -9.90
CA VAL A 46 -3.76 -1.96 -9.20
C VAL A 46 -4.97 -1.53 -10.03
N ASP A 47 -4.79 -1.33 -11.34
CA ASP A 47 -5.85 -0.94 -12.26
C ASP A 47 -6.93 -2.03 -12.38
N VAL A 48 -6.53 -3.30 -12.42
CA VAL A 48 -7.43 -4.46 -12.43
C VAL A 48 -8.20 -4.57 -11.11
N VAL A 49 -7.50 -4.44 -9.96
CA VAL A 49 -8.14 -4.49 -8.63
C VAL A 49 -9.17 -3.37 -8.46
N LEU A 50 -8.90 -2.18 -9.02
CA LEU A 50 -9.79 -1.03 -8.97
C LEU A 50 -10.81 -0.98 -10.12
N GLY A 51 -10.79 -1.94 -11.07
CA GLY A 51 -11.73 -2.03 -12.19
C GLY A 51 -11.63 -0.86 -13.17
N VAL A 52 -10.41 -0.37 -13.43
CA VAL A 52 -10.15 0.77 -14.32
C VAL A 52 -9.14 0.44 -15.45
N GLU A 53 -8.79 -0.83 -15.61
CA GLU A 53 -7.79 -1.32 -16.57
C GLU A 53 -8.05 -0.90 -18.01
N HIS A 54 -9.32 -0.78 -18.41
CA HIS A 54 -9.71 -0.37 -19.76
C HIS A 54 -9.66 1.15 -20.00
N ARG A 55 -9.28 1.94 -18.97
CA ARG A 55 -9.22 3.41 -19.03
C ARG A 55 -7.80 3.95 -19.14
N ALA A 56 -6.80 3.10 -18.99
CA ALA A 56 -5.40 3.47 -19.10
C ALA A 56 -5.06 3.82 -20.55
N VAL A 57 -4.73 5.09 -20.81
CA VAL A 57 -4.21 5.57 -22.10
C VAL A 57 -2.70 5.72 -22.02
N TYR A 58 -2.22 6.23 -20.90
CA TYR A 58 -0.81 6.43 -20.58
C TYR A 58 -0.50 5.84 -19.21
N ASP A 59 0.75 5.53 -18.98
CA ASP A 59 1.28 4.97 -17.73
C ASP A 59 2.44 5.81 -17.18
N VAL A 60 3.02 5.37 -16.06
CA VAL A 60 4.14 6.07 -15.43
C VAL A 60 5.38 6.13 -16.33
N VAL A 61 5.59 5.13 -17.19
CA VAL A 61 6.73 5.08 -18.12
C VAL A 61 6.57 6.12 -19.22
N ASP A 62 5.35 6.30 -19.75
CA ASP A 62 5.02 7.34 -20.71
C ASP A 62 5.34 8.75 -20.17
N VAL A 63 5.05 8.97 -18.89
CA VAL A 63 5.38 10.24 -18.23
C VAL A 63 6.89 10.41 -18.10
N VAL A 64 7.61 9.38 -17.66
CA VAL A 64 9.08 9.43 -17.48
C VAL A 64 9.78 9.66 -18.81
N GLU A 65 9.30 9.08 -19.89
CA GLU A 65 9.83 9.26 -21.26
C GLU A 65 9.37 10.57 -21.93
N GLY A 66 8.52 11.37 -21.26
CA GLY A 66 8.05 12.65 -21.78
C GLY A 66 6.98 12.53 -22.88
N ARG A 67 6.38 11.35 -23.08
CA ARG A 67 5.30 11.14 -24.08
C ARG A 67 3.99 11.82 -23.67
N CYS A 68 3.78 12.02 -22.38
CA CYS A 68 2.64 12.75 -21.86
C CYS A 68 2.98 13.53 -20.58
N ARG A 69 2.10 14.45 -20.20
CA ARG A 69 2.22 15.16 -18.91
C ARG A 69 1.70 14.26 -17.78
N PRO A 70 2.22 14.36 -16.53
CA PRO A 70 1.80 13.52 -15.41
C PRO A 70 0.28 13.43 -15.21
N LYS A 71 -0.43 14.55 -15.38
CA LYS A 71 -1.90 14.58 -15.24
C LYS A 71 -2.64 13.78 -16.31
N GLN A 72 -2.08 13.63 -17.50
CA GLN A 72 -2.71 12.90 -18.59
C GLN A 72 -2.66 11.38 -18.39
N ALA A 73 -1.69 10.91 -17.59
CA ALA A 73 -1.59 9.50 -17.21
C ALA A 73 -2.49 9.11 -16.03
N LEU A 74 -3.15 10.08 -15.39
CA LEU A 74 -4.04 9.79 -14.27
C LEU A 74 -5.40 9.30 -14.75
N ILE A 75 -5.78 8.11 -14.31
CA ILE A 75 -7.10 7.52 -14.53
C ILE A 75 -7.99 7.91 -13.35
N ARG A 76 -9.05 8.69 -13.58
CA ARG A 76 -10.04 9.01 -12.56
C ARG A 76 -10.99 7.84 -12.35
N HIS A 77 -11.16 7.41 -11.10
CA HIS A 77 -12.07 6.31 -10.78
C HIS A 77 -13.54 6.71 -11.00
N PRO A 78 -14.37 5.88 -11.65
CA PRO A 78 -15.74 6.25 -12.01
C PRO A 78 -16.67 6.44 -10.81
N GLN A 79 -16.51 5.64 -9.76
CA GLN A 79 -17.36 5.69 -8.55
C GLN A 79 -16.81 6.59 -7.44
N TYR A 80 -15.49 6.83 -7.41
CA TYR A 80 -14.83 7.64 -6.39
C TYR A 80 -14.12 8.82 -7.05
N PRO A 81 -14.80 9.98 -7.21
CA PRO A 81 -14.30 11.09 -8.01
C PRO A 81 -12.98 11.71 -7.52
N THR A 82 -12.61 11.46 -6.27
CA THR A 82 -11.35 11.93 -5.67
C THR A 82 -10.25 10.88 -5.69
N LEU A 83 -10.52 9.66 -6.20
CA LEU A 83 -9.54 8.58 -6.39
C LEU A 83 -9.02 8.58 -7.82
N TYR A 84 -7.71 8.55 -7.94
CA TYR A 84 -6.99 8.45 -9.20
C TYR A 84 -6.02 7.27 -9.17
N VAL A 85 -5.78 6.70 -10.34
CA VAL A 85 -4.80 5.61 -10.52
C VAL A 85 -3.73 6.09 -11.50
N LEU A 86 -2.48 5.87 -11.16
CA LEU A 86 -1.35 5.96 -12.07
C LEU A 86 -0.86 4.53 -12.32
N ALA A 87 -1.19 3.99 -13.49
CA ALA A 87 -0.85 2.62 -13.86
C ALA A 87 0.64 2.46 -14.19
N SER A 88 1.14 1.24 -14.04
CA SER A 88 2.45 0.83 -14.58
C SER A 88 2.30 0.13 -15.94
N ASN A 89 3.42 -0.09 -16.61
CA ASN A 89 3.45 -0.79 -17.91
C ASN A 89 3.80 -2.26 -17.73
N ARG A 90 3.00 -3.15 -18.32
CA ARG A 90 3.24 -4.60 -18.31
C ARG A 90 4.39 -5.03 -19.22
N LEU A 91 4.71 -4.24 -20.24
CA LEU A 91 5.62 -4.60 -21.32
C LEU A 91 6.98 -3.89 -21.23
N SER A 92 7.19 -3.04 -20.25
CA SER A 92 8.42 -2.27 -20.16
C SER A 92 9.53 -3.05 -19.44
N GLU A 93 10.41 -3.68 -20.21
CA GLU A 93 11.72 -4.13 -19.73
C GLU A 93 12.71 -2.97 -19.53
N ARG A 94 12.29 -1.73 -19.80
CA ARG A 94 13.16 -0.55 -19.72
C ARG A 94 13.40 -0.15 -18.28
N TYR A 95 14.64 0.16 -18.02
CA TYR A 95 15.04 0.70 -16.72
C TYR A 95 14.43 2.08 -16.48
N VAL A 96 13.60 2.17 -15.45
CA VAL A 96 13.04 3.44 -14.97
C VAL A 96 13.72 3.79 -13.66
N SER A 97 14.47 4.89 -13.64
CA SER A 97 15.24 5.27 -12.45
C SER A 97 14.33 5.68 -11.28
N PRO A 98 14.74 5.39 -10.03
CA PRO A 98 14.01 5.86 -8.84
C PRO A 98 13.80 7.38 -8.82
N GLN A 99 14.78 8.13 -9.29
CA GLN A 99 14.74 9.60 -9.35
C GLN A 99 13.66 10.08 -10.33
N ALA A 100 13.53 9.46 -11.50
CA ALA A 100 12.52 9.83 -12.48
C ALA A 100 11.10 9.62 -11.93
N VAL A 101 10.84 8.46 -11.31
CA VAL A 101 9.54 8.18 -10.65
C VAL A 101 9.26 9.20 -9.55
N ARG A 102 10.25 9.49 -8.70
CA ARG A 102 10.11 10.49 -7.64
C ARG A 102 9.72 11.85 -8.19
N LEU A 103 10.36 12.33 -9.26
CA LEU A 103 10.03 13.62 -9.90
C LEU A 103 8.58 13.63 -10.42
N VAL A 104 8.11 12.54 -11.03
CA VAL A 104 6.71 12.41 -11.46
C VAL A 104 5.77 12.56 -10.26
N LEU A 105 5.99 11.79 -9.18
CA LEU A 105 5.14 11.83 -7.99
C LEU A 105 5.20 13.18 -7.27
N ASP A 106 6.38 13.81 -7.20
CA ASP A 106 6.55 15.14 -6.61
C ASP A 106 5.79 16.23 -7.39
N SER A 107 5.72 16.12 -8.73
CA SER A 107 4.93 17.02 -9.57
C SER A 107 3.43 16.91 -9.38
N LEU A 108 2.94 15.75 -8.98
CA LEU A 108 1.53 15.48 -8.71
C LEU A 108 1.13 15.83 -7.27
N ALA A 109 2.06 15.68 -6.32
CA ALA A 109 1.82 15.82 -4.90
C ALA A 109 1.06 17.09 -4.46
N PRO A 110 1.26 18.30 -5.05
CA PRO A 110 0.56 19.50 -4.60
C PRO A 110 -0.96 19.46 -4.74
N GLN A 111 -1.49 18.56 -5.55
CA GLN A 111 -2.93 18.49 -5.88
C GLN A 111 -3.68 17.40 -5.11
N PHE A 112 -2.96 16.60 -4.32
CA PHE A 112 -3.48 15.44 -3.63
C PHE A 112 -3.17 15.49 -2.13
N ASP A 113 -3.91 14.72 -1.37
CA ASP A 113 -3.73 14.59 0.07
C ASP A 113 -2.90 13.31 0.38
N TYR A 114 -3.06 12.27 -0.46
CA TYR A 114 -2.33 11.01 -0.36
C TYR A 114 -1.84 10.51 -1.72
N LEU A 115 -0.59 10.05 -1.76
CA LEU A 115 -0.02 9.22 -2.82
C LEU A 115 0.31 7.86 -2.21
N LEU A 116 -0.47 6.84 -2.54
CA LEU A 116 -0.25 5.46 -2.14
C LEU A 116 0.54 4.75 -3.24
N ILE A 117 1.68 4.19 -2.89
CA ILE A 117 2.62 3.58 -3.84
C ILE A 117 2.60 2.07 -3.61
N ASP A 118 2.04 1.31 -4.56
CA ASP A 118 2.11 -0.15 -4.54
C ASP A 118 3.47 -0.59 -5.07
N SER A 119 4.27 -1.30 -4.26
CA SER A 119 5.60 -1.75 -4.64
C SER A 119 5.56 -3.21 -5.15
N PRO A 120 6.54 -3.69 -5.91
CA PRO A 120 6.73 -5.13 -6.06
C PRO A 120 7.04 -5.77 -4.70
N ALA A 121 6.87 -7.10 -4.64
CA ALA A 121 7.27 -7.89 -3.48
C ALA A 121 8.79 -8.06 -3.43
N GLY A 122 9.33 -8.26 -2.23
CA GLY A 122 10.78 -8.49 -2.04
C GLY A 122 11.56 -7.19 -1.83
N ILE A 123 12.86 -7.27 -2.04
CA ILE A 123 13.83 -6.19 -1.77
C ILE A 123 14.68 -5.83 -3.01
N GLU A 124 14.21 -6.25 -4.18
CA GLU A 124 14.91 -6.05 -5.44
C GLU A 124 14.77 -4.59 -5.94
N GLU A 125 15.25 -4.31 -7.13
CA GLU A 125 15.32 -2.97 -7.70
C GLU A 125 13.97 -2.22 -7.69
N GLY A 126 12.87 -2.91 -7.98
CA GLY A 126 11.53 -2.32 -7.93
C GLY A 126 11.13 -1.82 -6.54
N PHE A 127 11.53 -2.55 -5.49
CA PHE A 127 11.37 -2.10 -4.11
C PHE A 127 12.12 -0.79 -3.87
N HIS A 128 13.38 -0.69 -4.27
CA HIS A 128 14.19 0.52 -4.12
C HIS A 128 13.58 1.71 -4.85
N ARG A 129 13.02 1.50 -6.04
CA ARG A 129 12.30 2.50 -6.83
C ARG A 129 11.07 3.03 -6.08
N ALA A 130 10.27 2.14 -5.53
CA ALA A 130 9.05 2.51 -4.81
C ALA A 130 9.37 3.25 -3.49
N VAL A 131 10.28 2.71 -2.68
CA VAL A 131 10.63 3.28 -1.37
C VAL A 131 11.31 4.64 -1.50
N SER A 132 12.20 4.82 -2.50
CA SER A 132 12.89 6.11 -2.74
C SER A 132 11.92 7.25 -3.06
N SER A 133 10.71 6.93 -3.52
CA SER A 133 9.68 7.90 -3.86
C SER A 133 8.73 8.22 -2.70
N ALA A 134 8.87 7.52 -1.57
CA ALA A 134 7.98 7.62 -0.41
C ALA A 134 8.60 8.41 0.76
N GLU A 135 7.76 8.82 1.68
CA GLU A 135 8.14 9.44 2.96
C GLU A 135 7.72 8.56 4.16
N GLU A 136 6.79 7.67 3.94
CA GLU A 136 6.26 6.73 4.94
C GLU A 136 6.12 5.34 4.31
N ALA A 137 6.13 4.28 5.14
CA ALA A 137 5.94 2.92 4.68
C ALA A 137 4.91 2.15 5.51
N LEU A 138 4.15 1.30 4.82
CA LEU A 138 3.33 0.24 5.41
C LEU A 138 3.88 -1.11 4.97
N VAL A 139 4.37 -1.87 5.93
CA VAL A 139 4.81 -3.26 5.69
C VAL A 139 3.60 -4.17 5.86
N VAL A 140 3.22 -4.86 4.80
CA VAL A 140 2.11 -5.82 4.82
C VAL A 140 2.68 -7.24 4.97
N THR A 141 2.18 -7.97 5.93
CA THR A 141 2.52 -9.39 6.16
C THR A 141 1.30 -10.20 6.57
N THR A 142 1.45 -11.52 6.67
CA THR A 142 0.46 -12.44 7.22
C THR A 142 1.05 -13.18 8.43
N SER A 143 0.25 -13.97 9.13
CA SER A 143 0.71 -14.76 10.28
C SER A 143 1.57 -16.00 9.89
N HIS A 144 1.88 -16.21 8.62
CA HIS A 144 2.74 -17.32 8.18
C HIS A 144 4.22 -17.04 8.43
N ILE A 145 4.94 -18.01 8.98
CA ILE A 145 6.38 -17.87 9.34
C ILE A 145 7.25 -17.41 8.16
N SER A 146 7.00 -17.93 6.95
CA SER A 146 7.74 -17.48 5.76
C SER A 146 7.53 -16.01 5.46
N ALA A 147 6.29 -15.50 5.60
CA ALA A 147 5.98 -14.09 5.38
C ALA A 147 6.61 -13.18 6.45
N LEU A 148 6.72 -13.67 7.69
CA LEU A 148 7.38 -12.93 8.78
C LEU A 148 8.88 -12.77 8.54
N ARG A 149 9.57 -13.84 8.11
CA ARG A 149 10.99 -13.79 7.78
C ARG A 149 11.28 -12.78 6.67
N ASP A 150 10.43 -12.75 5.66
CA ASP A 150 10.60 -11.83 4.53
C ASP A 150 10.23 -10.40 4.93
N ALA A 151 9.23 -10.21 5.81
CA ALA A 151 8.88 -8.90 6.38
C ALA A 151 10.00 -8.32 7.26
N ASP A 152 10.72 -9.17 8.00
CA ASP A 152 11.89 -8.76 8.80
C ASP A 152 13.01 -8.20 7.91
N ARG A 153 13.29 -8.88 6.78
CA ARG A 153 14.26 -8.40 5.79
C ARG A 153 13.84 -7.03 5.22
N VAL A 154 12.56 -6.87 4.86
CA VAL A 154 12.03 -5.57 4.37
C VAL A 154 12.16 -4.50 5.44
N SER A 155 11.78 -4.80 6.69
CA SER A 155 11.91 -3.88 7.82
C SER A 155 13.35 -3.41 8.02
N THR A 156 14.29 -4.34 7.98
CA THR A 156 15.72 -4.05 8.07
C THR A 156 16.20 -3.16 6.91
N MET A 157 15.75 -3.45 5.68
CA MET A 157 16.11 -2.65 4.50
C MET A 157 15.51 -1.24 4.59
N LEU A 158 14.29 -1.08 5.07
CA LEU A 158 13.64 0.22 5.24
C LEU A 158 14.40 1.14 6.22
N ASN A 159 15.15 0.59 7.18
CA ASN A 159 15.97 1.38 8.11
C ASN A 159 17.09 2.16 7.39
N SER A 160 17.51 1.72 6.20
CA SER A 160 18.50 2.46 5.39
C SER A 160 17.91 3.69 4.69
N TYR A 161 16.58 3.80 4.65
CA TYR A 161 15.87 4.95 4.11
C TYR A 161 15.46 5.91 5.22
N ARG A 162 15.50 7.20 4.95
CA ARG A 162 15.09 8.25 5.90
C ARG A 162 13.58 8.46 5.88
N LEU A 163 12.82 7.37 6.14
CA LEU A 163 11.37 7.45 6.21
C LEU A 163 10.94 8.12 7.52
N LYS A 164 9.92 8.96 7.42
CA LYS A 164 9.34 9.64 8.60
C LYS A 164 8.66 8.64 9.53
N ARG A 165 8.04 7.60 8.96
CA ARG A 165 7.26 6.60 9.69
C ARG A 165 7.25 5.28 8.93
N THR A 166 7.29 4.19 9.68
CA THR A 166 7.08 2.83 9.18
C THR A 166 6.10 2.11 10.09
N GLY A 167 5.10 1.47 9.51
CA GLY A 167 4.08 0.75 10.26
C GLY A 167 3.78 -0.62 9.68
N LEU A 168 3.17 -1.48 10.51
CA LEU A 168 2.82 -2.85 10.18
C LEU A 168 1.33 -3.01 9.96
N VAL A 169 0.97 -3.70 8.88
CA VAL A 169 -0.37 -4.20 8.62
C VAL A 169 -0.32 -5.73 8.58
N VAL A 170 -1.00 -6.39 9.50
CA VAL A 170 -1.14 -7.86 9.48
C VAL A 170 -2.45 -8.19 8.75
N ASN A 171 -2.32 -8.82 7.59
CA ASN A 171 -3.42 -9.14 6.69
C ASN A 171 -3.80 -10.63 6.76
N MET A 172 -5.00 -10.97 6.29
CA MET A 172 -5.54 -12.34 6.26
C MET A 172 -5.51 -13.03 7.63
N VAL A 173 -5.89 -12.28 8.67
CA VAL A 173 -5.82 -12.79 10.04
C VAL A 173 -6.96 -13.74 10.33
N ARG A 174 -6.60 -14.95 10.75
CA ARG A 174 -7.48 -16.05 11.16
C ARG A 174 -7.52 -16.15 12.68
N LYS A 175 -8.56 -15.63 13.30
CA LYS A 175 -8.71 -15.64 14.78
C LYS A 175 -8.82 -17.05 15.37
N ASP A 176 -9.37 -17.98 14.62
CA ASP A 176 -9.49 -19.39 15.03
C ASP A 176 -8.09 -20.04 15.16
N LEU A 177 -7.17 -19.78 14.23
CA LEU A 177 -5.80 -20.31 14.27
C LEU A 177 -4.98 -19.68 15.41
N ILE A 178 -5.17 -18.38 15.67
CA ILE A 178 -4.52 -17.71 16.82
C ILE A 178 -4.97 -18.33 18.13
N ARG A 179 -6.28 -18.57 18.31
CA ARG A 179 -6.84 -19.18 19.54
C ARG A 179 -6.31 -20.60 19.79
N ARG A 180 -5.96 -21.32 18.74
CA ARG A 180 -5.37 -22.67 18.82
C ARG A 180 -3.85 -22.63 19.03
N GLY A 181 -3.22 -21.45 18.96
CA GLY A 181 -1.76 -21.32 19.04
C GLY A 181 -1.02 -21.82 17.80
N GLU A 182 -1.72 -21.97 16.67
CA GLU A 182 -1.13 -22.46 15.41
C GLU A 182 -0.37 -21.37 14.65
N VAL A 183 -0.69 -20.11 14.89
CA VAL A 183 -0.03 -18.93 14.29
C VAL A 183 0.14 -17.82 15.32
N LEU A 184 1.11 -16.94 15.09
CA LEU A 184 1.35 -15.77 15.95
C LEU A 184 0.19 -14.78 15.86
N SER A 185 -0.08 -14.14 17.00
CA SER A 185 -1.00 -12.98 17.05
C SER A 185 -0.38 -11.75 16.37
N PRO A 186 -1.18 -10.79 15.92
CA PRO A 186 -0.67 -9.53 15.37
C PRO A 186 0.26 -8.77 16.31
N GLU A 187 0.02 -8.84 17.61
CA GLU A 187 0.83 -8.21 18.66
C GLU A 187 2.20 -8.87 18.78
N GLU A 188 2.27 -10.19 18.73
CA GLU A 188 3.52 -10.95 18.73
C GLU A 188 4.33 -10.66 17.47
N ILE A 189 3.66 -10.58 16.30
CA ILE A 189 4.28 -10.21 15.03
C ILE A 189 4.87 -8.80 15.10
N SER A 190 4.10 -7.83 15.62
CA SER A 190 4.55 -6.45 15.80
C SER A 190 5.79 -6.37 16.70
N SER A 191 5.80 -7.14 17.78
CA SER A 191 6.93 -7.22 18.72
C SER A 191 8.16 -7.85 18.06
N ALA A 192 7.98 -8.94 17.32
CA ALA A 192 9.08 -9.64 16.63
C ALA A 192 9.72 -8.78 15.54
N LEU A 193 8.91 -8.07 14.75
CA LEU A 193 9.39 -7.19 13.68
C LEU A 193 9.81 -5.79 14.17
N ARG A 194 9.55 -5.46 15.43
CA ARG A 194 9.79 -4.13 16.02
C ARG A 194 9.15 -3.00 15.22
N LEU A 195 7.99 -3.28 14.62
CA LEU A 195 7.21 -2.32 13.86
C LEU A 195 5.88 -2.01 14.59
N PRO A 196 5.48 -0.74 14.69
CA PRO A 196 4.18 -0.40 15.27
C PRO A 196 3.04 -0.99 14.45
N LEU A 197 2.14 -1.72 15.10
CA LEU A 197 0.96 -2.31 14.48
C LEU A 197 -0.06 -1.20 14.17
N VAL A 198 -0.35 -1.01 12.88
CA VAL A 198 -1.29 0.01 12.39
C VAL A 198 -2.67 -0.56 12.20
N ALA A 199 -2.77 -1.75 11.64
CA ALA A 199 -4.04 -2.41 11.42
C ALA A 199 -3.90 -3.93 11.40
N VAL A 200 -5.02 -4.56 11.78
CA VAL A 200 -5.26 -5.99 11.65
C VAL A 200 -6.42 -6.17 10.68
N LEU A 201 -6.15 -6.79 9.55
CA LEU A 201 -7.14 -7.06 8.52
C LEU A 201 -7.50 -8.54 8.55
N PRO A 202 -8.74 -8.90 8.92
CA PRO A 202 -9.16 -10.29 8.93
C PRO A 202 -9.25 -10.84 7.50
N GLU A 203 -9.18 -12.15 7.37
CA GLU A 203 -9.55 -12.82 6.14
C GLU A 203 -11.05 -12.63 5.91
N GLU A 204 -11.42 -11.94 4.83
CA GLU A 204 -12.80 -11.64 4.47
C GLU A 204 -13.10 -12.20 3.07
N ASP A 205 -14.11 -13.07 2.95
CA ASP A 205 -14.55 -13.64 1.65
C ASP A 205 -14.89 -12.55 0.63
N ARG A 206 -15.40 -11.41 1.09
CA ARG A 206 -15.74 -10.28 0.22
C ARG A 206 -14.52 -9.67 -0.46
N VAL A 207 -13.36 -9.70 0.17
CA VAL A 207 -12.11 -9.23 -0.41
C VAL A 207 -11.64 -10.19 -1.50
N LEU A 208 -11.81 -11.49 -1.27
CA LEU A 208 -11.45 -12.53 -2.24
C LEU A 208 -12.34 -12.50 -3.49
N LEU A 209 -13.64 -12.20 -3.31
CA LEU A 209 -14.62 -12.23 -4.39
C LEU A 209 -14.73 -10.94 -5.20
N HIS A 210 -14.48 -9.79 -4.59
CA HIS A 210 -14.77 -8.47 -5.18
C HIS A 210 -13.57 -7.53 -5.26
N ASN A 211 -12.36 -8.00 -4.89
CA ASN A 211 -11.12 -7.20 -4.84
C ASN A 211 -11.21 -5.94 -3.96
N VAL A 212 -12.31 -5.18 -4.06
CA VAL A 212 -12.58 -3.98 -3.26
C VAL A 212 -13.70 -4.26 -2.26
N ALA A 213 -13.37 -4.22 -0.97
CA ALA A 213 -14.31 -4.41 0.14
C ALA A 213 -14.80 -3.06 0.68
N GLU A 214 -15.66 -2.38 -0.08
CA GLU A 214 -16.16 -1.03 0.25
C GLU A 214 -16.74 -0.89 1.65
N ARG A 215 -17.34 -1.96 2.18
CA ARG A 215 -18.02 -2.00 3.48
C ARG A 215 -17.16 -2.60 4.59
N SER A 216 -15.91 -2.99 4.30
CA SER A 216 -15.03 -3.54 5.31
C SER A 216 -14.75 -2.53 6.41
N ARG A 217 -15.06 -2.94 7.64
CA ARG A 217 -14.75 -2.16 8.83
C ARG A 217 -13.24 -2.05 9.05
N ALA A 218 -12.50 -3.10 8.74
CA ALA A 218 -11.06 -3.17 8.95
C ALA A 218 -10.31 -2.15 8.07
N PHE A 219 -10.63 -2.07 6.78
CA PHE A 219 -10.03 -1.06 5.89
C PHE A 219 -10.44 0.37 6.25
N ARG A 220 -11.68 0.58 6.72
CA ARG A 220 -12.10 1.89 7.24
C ARG A 220 -11.30 2.32 8.45
N ILE A 221 -11.02 1.39 9.39
CA ILE A 221 -10.17 1.65 10.55
C ILE A 221 -8.74 1.98 10.10
N LEU A 222 -8.17 1.21 9.16
CA LEU A 222 -6.84 1.49 8.59
C LEU A 222 -6.76 2.93 8.05
N ALA A 223 -7.74 3.37 7.25
CA ALA A 223 -7.79 4.73 6.74
C ALA A 223 -7.90 5.79 7.86
N GLN A 224 -8.70 5.52 8.90
CA GLN A 224 -8.79 6.40 10.07
C GLN A 224 -7.46 6.51 10.80
N MET A 225 -6.78 5.40 11.03
CA MET A 225 -5.48 5.38 11.72
C MET A 225 -4.43 6.18 10.95
N LEU A 226 -4.43 6.09 9.63
CA LEU A 226 -3.52 6.88 8.80
C LEU A 226 -3.84 8.38 8.81
N SER A 227 -5.11 8.76 8.93
CA SER A 227 -5.50 10.17 9.01
C SER A 227 -5.14 10.80 10.37
N CYS A 228 -4.85 10.01 11.40
CA CYS A 228 -4.38 10.53 12.68
C CYS A 228 -2.90 10.95 12.59
N GLU A 229 -2.55 12.16 13.06
CA GLU A 229 -1.17 12.69 13.02
C GLU A 229 -0.14 11.83 13.78
N ASN A 230 -0.58 10.99 14.70
CA ASN A 230 0.25 10.13 15.56
C ASN A 230 0.40 8.68 15.06
N PHE A 231 0.19 8.42 13.78
CA PHE A 231 0.51 7.14 13.17
C PHE A 231 2.00 6.81 13.42
N GLY A 232 2.27 5.76 14.19
CA GLY A 232 3.63 5.28 14.51
C GLY A 232 4.24 5.76 15.83
N ASN A 233 3.69 6.79 16.52
CA ASN A 233 4.20 7.28 17.82
C ASN A 233 3.32 6.91 19.02
N GLY A 234 2.23 6.21 18.81
CA GLY A 234 1.26 5.91 19.88
C GLY A 234 1.48 4.54 20.50
N LYS A 235 1.68 4.47 21.82
CA LYS A 235 1.29 3.29 22.58
C LYS A 235 -0.17 2.99 22.20
N TRP A 236 -0.41 1.89 21.51
CA TRP A 236 -1.74 1.38 21.26
C TRP A 236 -2.49 1.29 22.58
N LYS A 237 -3.36 2.23 22.87
CA LYS A 237 -4.41 2.00 23.85
C LYS A 237 -5.33 0.97 23.21
N THR A 238 -5.18 -0.28 23.61
CA THR A 238 -6.13 -1.34 23.34
C THR A 238 -7.51 -0.84 23.77
N GLY A 239 -8.19 -0.18 22.82
CA GLY A 239 -9.51 0.38 23.03
C GLY A 239 -10.51 -0.75 23.12
N ARG A 240 -10.94 -1.04 24.33
CA ARG A 240 -12.11 -1.82 24.74
C ARG A 240 -12.27 -3.18 24.07
N LYS A 241 -12.21 -4.22 24.93
CA LYS A 241 -12.71 -5.57 24.67
C LYS A 241 -13.90 -5.50 23.69
N MET A 242 -13.70 -6.01 22.47
CA MET A 242 -14.81 -6.31 21.59
C MET A 242 -15.66 -7.40 22.27
N ARG A 243 -16.81 -7.02 22.77
CA ARG A 243 -17.90 -7.95 23.07
C ARG A 243 -18.58 -8.35 21.75
#